data_9f10c4499af6cac18442f464bd43e4e0
#
_entry.id   9f10c4499af6cac18442f464bd43e4e0
#
_cell.length_a   1.000
_cell.length_b   1.000
_cell.length_c   1.000
_cell.angle_alpha   90.00
_cell.angle_beta   90.00
_cell.angle_gamma   90.00
#
_symmetry.space_group_name_H-M   'P 1'
#
loop_
_entity.id
_entity.type
_entity.pdbx_description
1 polymer ?
#
loop_
_entity_poly.entity_id
_entity_poly.type
_entity_poly.pdbx_seq_one_letter_code
_entity_poly.pdbx_strand_id
1 'polypeptide(L)'
;ELGKHDFIVVNFANGDVIGHTASNPAKIRAAECVSQSLDQLVREAVQKDYVVMVTADHGNLERMTTPKGTPDVAHTSNPVPFVLIDPRGEAPALKEGCSLSSVAPAVLEWMGIDKPQEMTAESLMLNAPQTAGRRVMLVILDGWGIGAEDETNPIHIGRTEPWKNLFASYPHILLHASGKWVGLGEGKAGNSEAGHSNLGAGRMVPQDDQRLEKAMRDGSFEQNPVFLQAIERTKREGKALHLLAYLTKLSSHGSIVYAQKLAAMARDVHHVYLHLILDGRSTENGSAPDLVLELEQELERLGSGVIVDCVGRGLVLDRDRNYANVKRGYDAMVLGIGESYPFEG
;
A
#
# COMPACT_ATOMS: atom_id res chain seq x y z
N GLU A 1 -5.81 -28.30 -7.14
CA GLU A 1 -5.90 -27.31 -8.25
C GLU A 1 -4.69 -27.41 -9.19
N LEU A 2 -3.48 -27.78 -8.71
CA LEU A 2 -2.28 -27.94 -9.53
C LEU A 2 -2.52 -28.89 -10.73
N GLY A 3 -2.13 -28.42 -11.91
CA GLY A 3 -2.34 -29.12 -13.18
C GLY A 3 -3.64 -28.80 -13.91
N LYS A 4 -4.57 -28.05 -13.31
CA LYS A 4 -5.85 -27.64 -13.93
C LYS A 4 -5.82 -26.25 -14.55
N HIS A 5 -4.89 -25.41 -14.13
CA HIS A 5 -4.79 -24.01 -14.56
C HIS A 5 -3.41 -23.74 -15.16
N ASP A 6 -3.35 -22.87 -16.15
CA ASP A 6 -2.08 -22.47 -16.77
C ASP A 6 -1.35 -21.41 -15.96
N PHE A 7 -2.10 -20.58 -15.22
CA PHE A 7 -1.57 -19.58 -14.31
C PHE A 7 -2.21 -19.68 -12.93
N ILE A 8 -1.36 -19.68 -11.90
CA ILE A 8 -1.78 -19.72 -10.49
C ILE A 8 -1.05 -18.61 -9.72
N VAL A 9 -1.77 -17.83 -8.94
CA VAL A 9 -1.21 -16.89 -7.98
C VAL A 9 -1.54 -17.35 -6.57
N VAL A 10 -0.53 -17.38 -5.70
CA VAL A 10 -0.67 -17.72 -4.27
C VAL A 10 -0.07 -16.61 -3.44
N ASN A 11 -0.82 -16.09 -2.46
CA ASN A 11 -0.33 -15.12 -1.49
C ASN A 11 -0.24 -15.74 -0.10
N PHE A 12 0.95 -15.66 0.52
CA PHE A 12 1.18 -16.03 1.92
C PHE A 12 1.15 -14.77 2.79
N ALA A 13 -0.01 -14.41 3.30
CA ALA A 13 -0.22 -13.18 4.08
C ALA A 13 0.43 -13.20 5.49
N ASN A 14 0.90 -14.35 5.95
CA ASN A 14 1.33 -14.55 7.34
C ASN A 14 2.53 -13.69 7.72
N GLY A 15 3.45 -13.41 6.80
CA GLY A 15 4.63 -12.59 7.03
C GLY A 15 4.25 -11.18 7.46
N ASP A 16 3.39 -10.52 6.70
CA ASP A 16 2.93 -9.16 6.99
C ASP A 16 2.02 -9.11 8.22
N VAL A 17 1.00 -9.96 8.27
CA VAL A 17 0.02 -9.96 9.39
C VAL A 17 0.71 -10.12 10.74
N ILE A 18 1.67 -11.05 10.86
CA ILE A 18 2.41 -11.27 12.09
C ILE A 18 3.54 -10.24 12.28
N GLY A 19 4.09 -9.74 11.19
CA GLY A 19 5.06 -8.64 11.16
C GLY A 19 4.56 -7.39 11.91
N HIS A 20 3.27 -7.12 11.87
CA HIS A 20 2.64 -6.03 12.60
C HIS A 20 2.46 -6.26 14.10
N THR A 21 2.88 -7.38 14.64
CA THR A 21 2.83 -7.67 16.09
C THR A 21 4.14 -7.34 16.78
N ALA A 22 4.09 -7.03 18.07
CA ALA A 22 5.29 -6.81 18.89
C ALA A 22 5.93 -8.13 19.39
N SER A 23 5.42 -9.30 18.97
CA SER A 23 5.87 -10.60 19.47
C SER A 23 6.98 -11.19 18.58
N ASN A 24 8.24 -11.03 18.99
CA ASN A 24 9.37 -11.64 18.29
C ASN A 24 9.25 -13.17 18.12
N PRO A 25 8.83 -13.95 19.15
CA PRO A 25 8.61 -15.39 18.96
C PRO A 25 7.57 -15.71 17.88
N ALA A 26 6.50 -14.90 17.78
CA ALA A 26 5.47 -15.10 16.74
C ALA A 26 6.03 -14.81 15.34
N LYS A 27 6.86 -13.78 15.18
CA LYS A 27 7.52 -13.45 13.91
C LYS A 27 8.45 -14.56 13.45
N ILE A 28 9.29 -15.10 14.35
CA ILE A 28 10.16 -16.25 14.04
C ILE A 28 9.32 -17.44 13.61
N ARG A 29 8.26 -17.76 14.34
CA ARG A 29 7.36 -18.86 14.01
C ARG A 29 6.66 -18.68 12.66
N ALA A 30 6.25 -17.45 12.33
CA ALA A 30 5.67 -17.13 11.03
C ALA A 30 6.66 -17.37 9.90
N ALA A 31 7.92 -16.90 10.05
CA ALA A 31 8.98 -17.15 9.07
C ALA A 31 9.22 -18.67 8.84
N GLU A 32 9.29 -19.45 9.91
CA GLU A 32 9.44 -20.92 9.83
C GLU A 32 8.27 -21.57 9.08
N CYS A 33 7.03 -21.21 9.43
CA CYS A 33 5.84 -21.79 8.81
C CYS A 33 5.73 -21.43 7.32
N VAL A 34 5.98 -20.17 6.96
CA VAL A 34 5.97 -19.72 5.56
C VAL A 34 7.04 -20.45 4.76
N SER A 35 8.28 -20.57 5.29
CA SER A 35 9.38 -21.27 4.64
C SER A 35 9.06 -22.75 4.37
N GLN A 36 8.47 -23.45 5.34
CA GLN A 36 8.08 -24.86 5.18
C GLN A 36 6.94 -25.03 4.17
N SER A 37 5.93 -24.18 4.23
CA SER A 37 4.78 -24.24 3.32
C SER A 37 5.18 -23.89 1.88
N LEU A 38 6.10 -22.93 1.72
CA LEU A 38 6.67 -22.58 0.42
C LEU A 38 7.41 -23.77 -0.21
N ASP A 39 8.27 -24.45 0.55
CA ASP A 39 9.01 -25.62 0.06
C ASP A 39 8.05 -26.72 -0.43
N GLN A 40 7.03 -27.04 0.36
CA GLN A 40 6.02 -28.01 -0.04
C GLN A 40 5.32 -27.60 -1.34
N LEU A 41 4.87 -26.35 -1.43
CA LEU A 41 4.18 -25.84 -2.61
C LEU A 41 5.08 -25.87 -3.86
N VAL A 42 6.34 -25.44 -3.73
CA VAL A 42 7.30 -25.44 -4.83
C VAL A 42 7.55 -26.86 -5.35
N ARG A 43 7.78 -27.82 -4.45
CA ARG A 43 7.98 -29.23 -4.84
C ARG A 43 6.80 -29.80 -5.62
N GLU A 44 5.58 -29.56 -5.17
CA GLU A 44 4.36 -30.00 -5.84
C GLU A 44 4.16 -29.30 -7.21
N ALA A 45 4.48 -28.02 -7.29
CA ALA A 45 4.37 -27.24 -8.54
C ALA A 45 5.38 -27.71 -9.60
N VAL A 46 6.64 -27.94 -9.19
CA VAL A 46 7.71 -28.46 -10.05
C VAL A 46 7.36 -29.85 -10.61
N GLN A 47 6.79 -30.75 -9.79
CA GLN A 47 6.32 -32.06 -10.24
C GLN A 47 5.19 -31.97 -11.28
N LYS A 48 4.46 -30.88 -11.33
CA LYS A 48 3.41 -30.60 -12.32
C LYS A 48 3.87 -29.72 -13.48
N ASP A 49 5.18 -29.57 -13.64
CA ASP A 49 5.84 -28.80 -14.72
C ASP A 49 5.46 -27.31 -14.74
N TYR A 50 5.22 -26.69 -13.56
CA TYR A 50 5.09 -25.25 -13.44
C TYR A 50 6.47 -24.59 -13.33
N VAL A 51 6.66 -23.50 -14.07
CA VAL A 51 7.68 -22.52 -13.75
C VAL A 51 7.20 -21.75 -12.52
N VAL A 52 7.98 -21.73 -11.46
CA VAL A 52 7.61 -21.07 -10.22
C VAL A 52 8.40 -19.78 -10.05
N MET A 53 7.71 -18.70 -9.86
CA MET A 53 8.26 -17.38 -9.54
C MET A 53 7.89 -17.06 -8.10
N VAL A 54 8.88 -16.85 -7.24
CA VAL A 54 8.68 -16.49 -5.83
C VAL A 54 9.14 -15.07 -5.63
N THR A 55 8.29 -14.23 -5.09
CA THR A 55 8.61 -12.83 -4.76
C THR A 55 7.89 -12.39 -3.50
N ALA A 56 8.01 -11.13 -3.13
CA ALA A 56 7.20 -10.49 -2.11
C ALA A 56 6.69 -9.15 -2.64
N ASP A 57 5.71 -8.59 -1.98
CA ASP A 57 5.08 -7.33 -2.35
C ASP A 57 5.73 -6.11 -1.65
N HIS A 58 6.26 -6.30 -0.45
CA HIS A 58 7.04 -5.33 0.35
C HIS A 58 7.80 -6.04 1.48
N GLY A 59 8.63 -5.29 2.21
CA GLY A 59 9.29 -5.78 3.41
C GLY A 59 8.52 -5.43 4.69
N ASN A 60 8.60 -6.30 5.68
CA ASN A 60 8.08 -6.15 7.04
C ASN A 60 8.76 -7.14 8.00
N LEU A 61 8.59 -8.46 7.72
CA LEU A 61 8.94 -9.54 8.64
C LEU A 61 10.45 -9.63 8.90
N GLU A 62 11.28 -9.20 7.97
CA GLU A 62 12.75 -9.30 8.06
C GLU A 62 13.38 -8.39 9.10
N ARG A 63 12.55 -7.65 9.89
CA ARG A 63 13.04 -6.77 10.96
C ARG A 63 12.12 -6.81 12.17
N MET A 64 12.63 -7.31 13.29
CA MET A 64 11.88 -7.43 14.55
C MET A 64 12.01 -6.20 15.45
N THR A 65 13.11 -5.48 15.35
CA THR A 65 13.44 -4.37 16.24
C THR A 65 13.91 -3.16 15.46
N THR A 66 13.53 -1.98 15.94
CA THR A 66 14.05 -0.70 15.44
C THR A 66 15.51 -0.50 15.87
N PRO A 67 16.25 0.44 15.28
CA PRO A 67 17.60 0.80 15.75
C PRO A 67 17.66 1.26 17.22
N LYS A 68 16.53 1.61 17.82
CA LYS A 68 16.41 1.98 19.24
C LYS A 68 16.13 0.77 20.16
N GLY A 69 16.07 -0.45 19.60
CA GLY A 69 15.79 -1.68 20.36
C GLY A 69 14.33 -1.90 20.74
N THR A 70 13.40 -1.08 20.25
CA THR A 70 11.94 -1.28 20.43
C THR A 70 11.39 -2.23 19.37
N PRO A 71 10.27 -2.95 19.63
CA PRO A 71 9.64 -3.77 18.61
C PRO A 71 9.34 -2.95 17.36
N ASP A 72 9.74 -3.48 16.20
CA ASP A 72 9.38 -2.90 14.90
C ASP A 72 8.13 -3.60 14.37
N VAL A 73 7.10 -2.84 14.12
CA VAL A 73 5.80 -3.33 13.64
C VAL A 73 5.40 -2.64 12.32
N ALA A 74 6.33 -1.89 11.73
CA ALA A 74 6.12 -1.14 10.50
C ALA A 74 6.72 -1.86 9.29
N HIS A 75 6.20 -1.54 8.11
CA HIS A 75 6.83 -1.96 6.87
C HIS A 75 8.23 -1.35 6.72
N THR A 76 9.08 -2.01 5.96
CA THR A 76 10.43 -1.56 5.66
C THR A 76 10.55 -1.05 4.25
N SER A 77 11.63 -0.35 3.95
CA SER A 77 12.02 0.02 2.59
C SER A 77 13.01 -0.97 1.96
N ASN A 78 13.23 -2.10 2.60
CA ASN A 78 14.14 -3.13 2.09
C ASN A 78 13.67 -3.67 0.73
N PRO A 79 14.60 -4.10 -0.12
CA PRO A 79 14.25 -4.81 -1.34
C PRO A 79 13.59 -6.16 -1.01
N VAL A 80 12.89 -6.70 -1.98
CA VAL A 80 12.26 -8.02 -1.88
C VAL A 80 12.95 -9.01 -2.82
N PRO A 81 12.88 -10.31 -2.52
CA PRO A 81 13.48 -11.33 -3.39
C PRO A 81 12.63 -11.54 -4.65
N PHE A 82 13.28 -11.96 -5.72
CA PHE A 82 12.66 -12.66 -6.84
C PHE A 82 13.48 -13.90 -7.14
N VAL A 83 12.84 -15.07 -7.11
CA VAL A 83 13.50 -16.38 -7.40
C VAL A 83 12.76 -17.04 -8.55
N LEU A 84 13.49 -17.52 -9.53
CA LEU A 84 12.95 -18.21 -10.70
C LEU A 84 13.32 -19.69 -10.65
N ILE A 85 12.33 -20.56 -10.61
CA ILE A 85 12.48 -22.01 -10.56
C ILE A 85 11.88 -22.60 -11.83
N ASP A 86 12.75 -23.04 -12.72
CA ASP A 86 12.33 -23.79 -13.91
C ASP A 86 12.63 -25.28 -13.71
N PRO A 87 11.61 -26.15 -13.72
CA PRO A 87 11.79 -27.60 -13.56
C PRO A 87 12.64 -28.27 -14.66
N ARG A 88 12.80 -27.59 -15.80
CA ARG A 88 13.62 -28.11 -16.92
C ARG A 88 15.06 -27.61 -16.88
N GLY A 89 15.38 -26.67 -15.97
CA GLY A 89 16.73 -26.11 -15.85
C GLY A 89 17.14 -25.17 -17.00
N GLU A 90 16.17 -24.59 -17.72
CA GLU A 90 16.39 -23.70 -18.85
C GLU A 90 16.18 -22.22 -18.47
N ALA A 91 16.19 -21.90 -17.16
CA ALA A 91 15.95 -20.55 -16.67
C ALA A 91 16.95 -19.56 -17.25
N PRO A 92 16.51 -18.48 -17.90
CA PRO A 92 17.38 -17.41 -18.42
C PRO A 92 18.02 -16.62 -17.28
N ALA A 93 19.08 -15.89 -17.61
CA ALA A 93 19.69 -14.94 -16.68
C ALA A 93 18.70 -13.80 -16.36
N LEU A 94 18.73 -13.32 -15.13
CA LEU A 94 17.85 -12.28 -14.62
C LEU A 94 18.53 -10.91 -14.69
N LYS A 95 17.72 -9.87 -14.87
CA LYS A 95 18.13 -8.46 -14.99
C LYS A 95 18.03 -7.78 -13.62
N GLU A 96 19.14 -7.28 -13.13
CA GLU A 96 19.18 -6.52 -11.88
C GLU A 96 18.57 -5.11 -12.02
N GLY A 97 18.29 -4.47 -10.87
CA GLY A 97 17.75 -3.09 -10.82
C GLY A 97 16.29 -2.97 -11.24
N CYS A 98 15.58 -4.07 -11.30
CA CYS A 98 14.14 -4.12 -11.60
C CYS A 98 13.29 -3.83 -10.37
N SER A 99 12.01 -3.58 -10.60
CA SER A 99 11.00 -3.41 -9.56
C SER A 99 9.86 -4.42 -9.72
N LEU A 100 8.91 -4.40 -8.80
CA LEU A 100 7.74 -5.28 -8.81
C LEU A 100 6.95 -5.23 -10.12
N SER A 101 6.95 -4.09 -10.80
CA SER A 101 6.24 -3.93 -12.08
C SER A 101 6.79 -4.81 -13.22
N SER A 102 8.01 -5.33 -13.07
CA SER A 102 8.63 -6.22 -14.06
C SER A 102 8.18 -7.69 -13.96
N VAL A 103 7.43 -8.05 -12.91
CA VAL A 103 7.01 -9.44 -12.66
C VAL A 103 5.94 -9.90 -13.64
N ALA A 104 4.86 -9.11 -13.85
CA ALA A 104 3.81 -9.49 -14.79
C ALA A 104 4.33 -9.66 -16.25
N PRO A 105 5.19 -8.77 -16.79
CA PRO A 105 5.84 -9.00 -18.07
C PRO A 105 6.61 -10.33 -18.14
N ALA A 106 7.34 -10.70 -17.08
CA ALA A 106 8.05 -11.96 -17.01
C ALA A 106 7.11 -13.19 -17.01
N VAL A 107 6.00 -13.10 -16.30
CA VAL A 107 4.94 -14.13 -16.31
C VAL A 107 4.40 -14.35 -17.73
N LEU A 108 4.03 -13.25 -18.41
CA LEU A 108 3.48 -13.31 -19.77
C LEU A 108 4.50 -13.90 -20.76
N GLU A 109 5.77 -13.54 -20.63
CA GLU A 109 6.85 -14.05 -21.48
C GLU A 109 7.01 -15.58 -21.35
N TRP A 110 6.98 -16.12 -20.13
CA TRP A 110 7.00 -17.56 -19.90
C TRP A 110 5.74 -18.27 -20.41
N MET A 111 4.59 -17.62 -20.34
CA MET A 111 3.34 -18.16 -20.86
C MET A 111 3.22 -18.05 -22.39
N GLY A 112 4.14 -17.37 -23.06
CA GLY A 112 4.09 -17.12 -24.50
C GLY A 112 2.95 -16.18 -24.89
N ILE A 113 2.59 -15.27 -24.03
CA ILE A 113 1.52 -14.27 -24.23
C ILE A 113 2.16 -12.90 -24.51
N ASP A 114 1.72 -12.25 -25.57
CA ASP A 114 2.20 -10.91 -25.90
C ASP A 114 1.88 -9.90 -24.81
N LYS A 115 2.89 -9.11 -24.45
CA LYS A 115 2.73 -8.06 -23.43
C LYS A 115 1.86 -6.93 -23.97
N PRO A 116 0.75 -6.53 -23.27
CA PRO A 116 -0.07 -5.39 -23.64
C PRO A 116 0.72 -4.08 -23.65
N GLN A 117 0.34 -3.12 -24.49
CA GLN A 117 1.02 -1.81 -24.59
C GLN A 117 0.96 -1.00 -23.29
N GLU A 118 -0.08 -1.19 -22.49
CA GLU A 118 -0.27 -0.57 -21.18
C GLU A 118 0.74 -1.05 -20.13
N MET A 119 1.33 -2.21 -20.32
CA MET A 119 2.44 -2.71 -19.50
C MET A 119 3.74 -2.11 -20.00
N THR A 120 4.17 -1.00 -19.40
CA THR A 120 5.37 -0.26 -19.82
C THR A 120 6.67 -0.78 -19.22
N ALA A 121 6.60 -1.63 -18.18
CA ALA A 121 7.79 -2.23 -17.60
C ALA A 121 8.37 -3.31 -18.54
N GLU A 122 9.67 -3.46 -18.48
CA GLU A 122 10.37 -4.57 -19.14
C GLU A 122 10.30 -5.84 -18.31
N SER A 123 10.48 -6.99 -18.94
CA SER A 123 10.62 -8.27 -18.26
C SER A 123 11.88 -8.32 -17.40
N LEU A 124 11.85 -9.17 -16.38
CA LEU A 124 13.00 -9.53 -15.53
C LEU A 124 14.06 -10.38 -16.26
N MET A 125 13.70 -10.94 -17.41
CA MET A 125 14.60 -11.82 -18.16
C MET A 125 15.55 -11.01 -19.04
N LEU A 126 16.83 -11.36 -19.02
CA LEU A 126 17.81 -10.78 -19.96
C LEU A 126 17.59 -11.27 -21.38
N ASN A 127 17.16 -12.51 -21.53
CA ASN A 127 16.82 -13.13 -22.80
C ASN A 127 15.50 -13.89 -22.65
N ALA A 128 14.73 -13.97 -23.72
CA ALA A 128 13.48 -14.75 -23.71
C ALA A 128 13.74 -16.22 -23.32
N PRO A 129 12.79 -16.86 -22.61
CA PRO A 129 12.87 -18.29 -22.32
C PRO A 129 12.98 -19.09 -23.62
N GLN A 130 13.78 -20.15 -23.62
CA GLN A 130 13.93 -21.01 -24.80
C GLN A 130 12.63 -21.72 -25.17
N THR A 131 11.80 -21.99 -24.16
CA THR A 131 10.51 -22.67 -24.33
C THR A 131 9.40 -21.78 -23.74
N ALA A 132 8.62 -21.11 -24.58
CA ALA A 132 7.42 -20.37 -24.18
C ALA A 132 6.18 -21.27 -24.11
N GLY A 133 5.08 -20.73 -23.61
CA GLY A 133 3.82 -21.49 -23.45
C GLY A 133 3.80 -22.42 -22.26
N ARG A 134 4.58 -22.10 -21.23
CA ARG A 134 4.69 -22.86 -19.99
C ARG A 134 3.59 -22.46 -18.97
N ARG A 135 3.22 -23.38 -18.13
CA ARG A 135 2.40 -23.04 -16.95
C ARG A 135 3.26 -22.29 -15.94
N VAL A 136 2.69 -21.25 -15.33
CA VAL A 136 3.40 -20.41 -14.37
C VAL A 136 2.66 -20.37 -13.04
N MET A 137 3.42 -20.45 -11.96
CA MET A 137 2.93 -20.17 -10.61
C MET A 137 3.68 -18.98 -10.04
N LEU A 138 2.95 -17.92 -9.68
CA LEU A 138 3.48 -16.78 -8.95
C LEU A 138 3.15 -16.94 -7.46
N VAL A 139 4.18 -17.00 -6.63
CA VAL A 139 4.05 -17.06 -5.17
C VAL A 139 4.50 -15.72 -4.59
N ILE A 140 3.62 -15.08 -3.84
CA ILE A 140 3.87 -13.80 -3.17
C ILE A 140 3.99 -14.07 -1.68
N LEU A 141 5.13 -13.75 -1.10
CA LEU A 141 5.40 -13.82 0.33
C LEU A 141 5.17 -12.43 0.93
N ASP A 142 3.94 -12.14 1.35
CA ASP A 142 3.51 -10.84 1.85
C ASP A 142 4.36 -10.41 3.05
N GLY A 143 4.98 -9.23 2.94
CA GLY A 143 5.85 -8.70 3.97
C GLY A 143 7.22 -9.37 4.10
N TRP A 144 7.74 -10.05 3.05
CA TRP A 144 9.00 -10.79 3.09
C TRP A 144 10.14 -10.02 2.40
N GLY A 145 10.75 -9.08 3.13
CA GLY A 145 11.91 -8.33 2.64
C GLY A 145 13.23 -9.08 2.80
N ILE A 146 14.28 -8.53 2.22
CA ILE A 146 15.66 -8.94 2.43
C ILE A 146 16.32 -7.96 3.40
N GLY A 147 16.52 -8.39 4.64
CA GLY A 147 17.11 -7.60 5.73
C GLY A 147 18.53 -8.02 6.06
N ALA A 148 19.04 -7.51 7.18
CA ALA A 148 20.35 -7.89 7.72
C ALA A 148 20.38 -9.37 8.13
N GLU A 149 21.55 -10.00 8.03
CA GLU A 149 21.77 -11.38 8.47
C GLU A 149 22.21 -11.40 9.94
N ASP A 150 21.34 -10.91 10.83
CA ASP A 150 21.61 -10.80 12.27
C ASP A 150 20.42 -11.25 13.13
N GLU A 151 20.56 -11.11 14.44
CA GLU A 151 19.56 -11.50 15.43
C GLU A 151 18.24 -10.71 15.36
N THR A 152 18.21 -9.60 14.63
CA THR A 152 16.99 -8.78 14.46
C THR A 152 16.10 -9.28 13.32
N ASN A 153 16.58 -10.23 12.53
CA ASN A 153 15.89 -10.76 11.35
C ASN A 153 15.33 -12.16 11.62
N PRO A 154 14.00 -12.34 11.80
CA PRO A 154 13.39 -13.64 12.06
C PRO A 154 13.52 -14.62 10.88
N ILE A 155 13.68 -14.13 9.66
CA ILE A 155 13.94 -14.98 8.48
C ILE A 155 15.35 -15.56 8.55
N HIS A 156 16.31 -14.81 9.08
CA HIS A 156 17.70 -15.27 9.24
C HIS A 156 17.86 -16.25 10.41
N ILE A 157 17.32 -15.92 11.61
CA ILE A 157 17.54 -16.73 12.81
C ILE A 157 16.58 -17.91 12.96
N GLY A 158 15.41 -17.87 12.32
CA GLY A 158 14.43 -18.95 12.31
C GLY A 158 14.92 -20.17 11.55
N ARG A 159 14.26 -21.30 11.76
CA ARG A 159 14.49 -22.54 10.99
C ARG A 159 13.88 -22.42 9.61
N THR A 160 14.52 -21.60 8.77
CA THR A 160 14.09 -21.24 7.41
C THR A 160 15.00 -21.84 6.34
N GLU A 161 15.68 -22.95 6.65
CA GLU A 161 16.55 -23.66 5.71
C GLU A 161 15.91 -23.94 4.35
N PRO A 162 14.62 -24.33 4.25
CA PRO A 162 13.98 -24.49 2.95
C PRO A 162 14.02 -23.21 2.10
N TRP A 163 13.71 -22.05 2.68
CA TRP A 163 13.84 -20.75 2.00
C TRP A 163 15.28 -20.43 1.61
N LYS A 164 16.23 -20.59 2.55
CA LYS A 164 17.65 -20.31 2.33
C LYS A 164 18.21 -21.17 1.19
N ASN A 165 17.87 -22.46 1.18
CA ASN A 165 18.29 -23.39 0.14
C ASN A 165 17.69 -23.03 -1.22
N LEU A 166 16.41 -22.65 -1.26
CA LEU A 166 15.73 -22.22 -2.48
C LEU A 166 16.39 -20.96 -3.03
N PHE A 167 16.59 -19.95 -2.20
CA PHE A 167 17.24 -18.70 -2.59
C PHE A 167 18.69 -18.92 -3.08
N ALA A 168 19.44 -19.79 -2.46
CA ALA A 168 20.83 -20.09 -2.86
C ALA A 168 20.95 -20.97 -4.13
N SER A 169 19.94 -21.81 -4.42
CA SER A 169 20.06 -22.85 -5.46
C SER A 169 19.51 -22.42 -6.82
N TYR A 170 18.66 -21.42 -6.87
CA TYR A 170 18.00 -20.98 -8.11
C TYR A 170 18.41 -19.57 -8.51
N PRO A 171 18.31 -19.20 -9.81
CA PRO A 171 18.50 -17.84 -10.26
C PRO A 171 17.61 -16.87 -9.47
N HIS A 172 18.21 -15.84 -8.90
CA HIS A 172 17.50 -14.86 -8.08
C HIS A 172 18.08 -13.45 -8.24
N ILE A 173 17.26 -12.46 -7.97
CA ILE A 173 17.62 -11.05 -7.91
C ILE A 173 16.82 -10.35 -6.79
N LEU A 174 17.19 -9.11 -6.49
CA LEU A 174 16.44 -8.25 -5.61
C LEU A 174 15.61 -7.25 -6.41
N LEU A 175 14.36 -7.06 -6.00
CA LEU A 175 13.46 -6.09 -6.61
C LEU A 175 13.24 -4.90 -5.70
N HIS A 176 13.15 -3.70 -6.31
CA HIS A 176 12.69 -2.52 -5.61
C HIS A 176 11.19 -2.63 -5.32
N ALA A 177 10.81 -2.53 -4.03
CA ALA A 177 9.45 -2.69 -3.54
C ALA A 177 8.98 -1.50 -2.68
N SER A 178 9.65 -0.34 -2.77
CA SER A 178 9.36 0.84 -1.94
C SER A 178 9.55 2.13 -2.71
N GLY A 179 9.08 3.24 -2.14
CA GLY A 179 9.26 4.58 -2.68
C GLY A 179 8.77 4.74 -4.12
N LYS A 180 9.48 5.53 -4.89
CA LYS A 180 9.14 5.87 -6.28
C LYS A 180 9.02 4.64 -7.21
N TRP A 181 9.65 3.55 -6.88
CA TRP A 181 9.62 2.33 -7.70
C TRP A 181 8.25 1.64 -7.74
N VAL A 182 7.44 1.89 -6.72
CA VAL A 182 6.09 1.34 -6.60
C VAL A 182 5.01 2.43 -6.54
N GLY A 183 5.35 3.65 -6.99
CA GLY A 183 4.41 4.77 -7.07
C GLY A 183 4.10 5.42 -5.72
N LEU A 184 4.98 5.27 -4.74
CA LEU A 184 4.95 5.96 -3.44
C LEU A 184 5.95 7.13 -3.41
N GLY A 185 5.84 8.01 -2.42
CA GLY A 185 6.81 9.08 -2.19
C GLY A 185 8.22 8.53 -1.90
N GLU A 186 9.23 9.30 -2.22
CA GLU A 186 10.63 8.92 -1.98
C GLU A 186 10.86 8.62 -0.50
N GLY A 187 11.56 7.52 -0.20
CA GLY A 187 11.82 7.05 1.16
C GLY A 187 10.64 6.41 1.89
N LYS A 188 9.43 6.40 1.32
CA LYS A 188 8.30 5.68 1.92
C LYS A 188 8.47 4.17 1.78
N ALA A 189 8.22 3.44 2.87
CA ALA A 189 8.16 1.98 2.84
C ALA A 189 7.06 1.49 1.88
N GLY A 190 7.23 0.28 1.33
CA GLY A 190 6.20 -0.40 0.55
C GLY A 190 4.97 -0.75 1.39
N ASN A 191 3.91 -1.16 0.71
CA ASN A 191 2.70 -1.70 1.34
C ASN A 191 2.00 -2.65 0.37
N SER A 192 1.07 -3.46 0.89
CA SER A 192 0.41 -4.50 0.10
C SER A 192 -0.37 -3.94 -1.09
N GLU A 193 -1.01 -2.77 -0.96
CA GLU A 193 -1.76 -2.15 -2.06
C GLU A 193 -0.84 -1.75 -3.21
N ALA A 194 0.24 -1.00 -2.90
CA ALA A 194 1.22 -0.59 -3.91
C ALA A 194 1.95 -1.80 -4.49
N GLY A 195 2.36 -2.76 -3.65
CA GLY A 195 3.08 -3.95 -4.06
C GLY A 195 2.27 -4.80 -5.03
N HIS A 196 1.08 -5.24 -4.64
CA HIS A 196 0.22 -6.07 -5.48
C HIS A 196 -0.24 -5.35 -6.76
N SER A 197 -0.53 -4.04 -6.68
CA SER A 197 -0.88 -3.24 -7.86
C SER A 197 0.25 -3.25 -8.89
N ASN A 198 1.50 -3.05 -8.45
CA ASN A 198 2.65 -3.05 -9.36
C ASN A 198 2.96 -4.45 -9.89
N LEU A 199 2.86 -5.51 -9.04
CA LEU A 199 3.05 -6.90 -9.46
C LEU A 199 2.12 -7.30 -10.62
N GLY A 200 0.85 -6.85 -10.57
CA GLY A 200 -0.14 -7.22 -11.58
C GLY A 200 -0.22 -6.29 -12.78
N ALA A 201 0.09 -4.99 -12.60
CA ALA A 201 -0.10 -3.99 -13.65
C ALA A 201 0.96 -4.00 -14.76
N GLY A 202 2.13 -4.61 -14.54
CA GLY A 202 3.23 -4.55 -15.49
C GLY A 202 3.74 -3.13 -15.78
N ARG A 203 3.50 -2.20 -14.86
CA ARG A 203 3.96 -0.81 -14.90
C ARG A 203 3.95 -0.21 -13.49
N MET A 204 4.71 0.84 -13.28
CA MET A 204 4.62 1.60 -12.03
C MET A 204 3.23 2.26 -11.93
N VAL A 205 2.54 1.98 -10.81
CA VAL A 205 1.20 2.52 -10.52
C VAL A 205 1.33 3.60 -9.45
N PRO A 206 1.20 4.88 -9.81
CA PRO A 206 1.23 5.95 -8.82
C PRO A 206 0.06 5.79 -7.84
N GLN A 207 0.37 5.79 -6.55
CA GLN A 207 -0.63 5.76 -5.49
C GLN A 207 -1.41 7.08 -5.44
N ASP A 208 -2.60 7.06 -4.87
CA ASP A 208 -3.50 8.22 -4.91
C ASP A 208 -2.90 9.45 -4.22
N ASP A 209 -2.13 9.28 -3.14
CA ASP A 209 -1.42 10.38 -2.50
C ASP A 209 -0.43 11.06 -3.47
N GLN A 210 0.32 10.29 -4.26
CA GLN A 210 1.27 10.82 -5.24
C GLN A 210 0.57 11.49 -6.44
N ARG A 211 -0.59 10.94 -6.85
CA ARG A 211 -1.43 11.57 -7.90
C ARG A 211 -1.97 12.91 -7.42
N LEU A 212 -2.45 12.98 -6.17
CA LEU A 212 -2.96 14.20 -5.57
C LEU A 212 -1.84 15.23 -5.34
N GLU A 213 -0.69 14.82 -4.79
CA GLU A 213 0.47 15.69 -4.62
C GLU A 213 0.97 16.28 -5.95
N LYS A 214 0.98 15.47 -7.01
CA LYS A 214 1.30 15.94 -8.35
C LYS A 214 0.26 16.97 -8.82
N ALA A 215 -1.01 16.65 -8.69
CA ALA A 215 -2.08 17.55 -9.12
C ALA A 215 -2.08 18.89 -8.36
N MET A 216 -1.76 18.86 -7.06
CA MET A 216 -1.57 20.08 -6.25
C MET A 216 -0.40 20.92 -6.73
N ARG A 217 0.66 20.27 -7.21
CA ARG A 217 1.91 20.93 -7.63
C ARG A 217 1.83 21.52 -9.03
N ASP A 218 1.18 20.81 -9.96
CA ASP A 218 1.05 21.25 -11.37
C ASP A 218 -0.25 22.04 -11.65
N GLY A 219 -1.09 22.27 -10.64
CA GLY A 219 -2.32 23.06 -10.74
C GLY A 219 -3.49 22.32 -11.38
N SER A 220 -3.34 21.05 -11.71
CA SER A 220 -4.44 20.26 -12.30
C SER A 220 -5.52 19.89 -11.27
N PHE A 221 -5.22 19.99 -9.96
CA PHE A 221 -6.20 19.80 -8.91
C PHE A 221 -7.32 20.85 -9.00
N GLU A 222 -6.94 22.12 -9.14
CA GLU A 222 -7.89 23.25 -9.26
C GLU A 222 -8.65 23.25 -10.59
N GLN A 223 -8.11 22.57 -11.58
CA GLN A 223 -8.73 22.45 -12.91
C GLN A 223 -9.59 21.19 -13.04
N ASN A 224 -9.72 20.40 -11.97
CA ASN A 224 -10.52 19.18 -12.01
C ASN A 224 -11.99 19.51 -12.30
N PRO A 225 -12.54 19.03 -13.44
CA PRO A 225 -13.88 19.40 -13.88
C PRO A 225 -14.98 18.97 -12.89
N VAL A 226 -14.78 17.89 -12.15
CA VAL A 226 -15.75 17.41 -11.16
C VAL A 226 -15.84 18.36 -9.99
N PHE A 227 -14.71 18.85 -9.50
CA PHE A 227 -14.69 19.85 -8.41
C PHE A 227 -15.31 21.16 -8.86
N LEU A 228 -14.91 21.65 -10.03
CA LEU A 228 -15.45 22.90 -10.59
C LEU A 228 -16.97 22.81 -10.81
N GLN A 229 -17.47 21.71 -11.38
CA GLN A 229 -18.91 21.49 -11.57
C GLN A 229 -19.68 21.45 -10.25
N ALA A 230 -19.14 20.78 -9.22
CA ALA A 230 -19.75 20.71 -7.91
C ALA A 230 -19.85 22.11 -7.26
N ILE A 231 -18.77 22.89 -7.30
CA ILE A 231 -18.71 24.26 -6.77
C ILE A 231 -19.70 25.16 -7.50
N GLU A 232 -19.66 25.19 -8.85
CA GLU A 232 -20.55 26.01 -9.65
C GLU A 232 -22.04 25.64 -9.49
N ARG A 233 -22.33 24.33 -9.41
CA ARG A 233 -23.69 23.86 -9.13
C ARG A 233 -24.17 24.36 -7.77
N THR A 234 -23.36 24.20 -6.72
CA THR A 234 -23.68 24.62 -5.35
C THR A 234 -23.95 26.14 -5.29
N LYS A 235 -23.11 26.93 -5.94
CA LYS A 235 -23.22 28.36 -6.05
C LYS A 235 -24.53 28.78 -6.76
N ARG A 236 -24.78 28.17 -7.93
CA ARG A 236 -25.99 28.48 -8.73
C ARG A 236 -27.29 28.12 -8.01
N GLU A 237 -27.29 27.01 -7.26
CA GLU A 237 -28.45 26.52 -6.55
C GLU A 237 -28.64 27.19 -5.17
N GLY A 238 -27.72 28.04 -4.73
CA GLY A 238 -27.72 28.68 -3.42
C GLY A 238 -27.66 27.67 -2.26
N LYS A 239 -26.95 26.56 -2.46
CA LYS A 239 -26.80 25.48 -1.48
C LYS A 239 -25.48 25.58 -0.72
N ALA A 240 -25.33 24.73 0.32
CA ALA A 240 -24.07 24.58 1.02
C ALA A 240 -23.20 23.53 0.34
N LEU A 241 -21.89 23.76 0.35
CA LEU A 241 -20.87 22.76 -0.01
C LEU A 241 -20.37 22.11 1.28
N HIS A 242 -20.45 20.78 1.33
CA HIS A 242 -19.94 20.00 2.46
C HIS A 242 -18.65 19.27 2.04
N LEU A 243 -17.59 19.46 2.80
CA LEU A 243 -16.29 18.84 2.61
C LEU A 243 -16.04 17.86 3.76
N LEU A 244 -16.00 16.56 3.46
CA LEU A 244 -15.59 15.53 4.43
C LEU A 244 -14.09 15.36 4.34
N ALA A 245 -13.37 15.68 5.41
CA ALA A 245 -11.92 15.76 5.41
C ALA A 245 -11.28 14.95 6.53
N TYR A 246 -10.13 14.35 6.20
CA TYR A 246 -9.30 13.65 7.17
C TYR A 246 -8.30 14.63 7.78
N LEU A 247 -8.39 14.87 9.10
CA LEU A 247 -7.51 15.82 9.79
C LEU A 247 -6.16 15.17 10.07
N THR A 248 -5.28 15.25 9.10
CA THR A 248 -3.91 14.74 9.17
C THR A 248 -3.01 15.46 8.17
N LYS A 249 -1.70 15.53 8.47
CA LYS A 249 -0.69 16.15 7.59
C LYS A 249 0.12 15.11 6.80
N LEU A 250 0.26 13.88 7.30
CA LEU A 250 1.24 12.90 6.82
C LEU A 250 0.68 11.47 6.69
N SER A 251 -0.61 11.31 6.42
CA SER A 251 -1.21 9.99 6.25
C SER A 251 -1.33 9.60 4.77
N SER A 252 -1.16 8.31 4.45
CA SER A 252 -1.52 7.75 3.15
C SER A 252 -3.04 7.73 2.90
N HIS A 253 -3.85 7.99 3.94
CA HIS A 253 -5.31 7.97 3.87
C HIS A 253 -5.92 9.33 3.52
N GLY A 254 -5.11 10.37 3.41
CA GLY A 254 -5.54 11.71 3.07
C GLY A 254 -4.67 12.79 3.70
N SER A 255 -4.95 14.03 3.35
CA SER A 255 -4.30 15.22 3.92
C SER A 255 -5.31 16.36 4.00
N ILE A 256 -5.24 17.11 5.08
CA ILE A 256 -6.10 18.30 5.27
C ILE A 256 -5.87 19.38 4.20
N VAL A 257 -4.69 19.40 3.59
CA VAL A 257 -4.32 20.34 2.53
C VAL A 257 -5.27 20.29 1.34
N TYR A 258 -5.82 19.12 1.03
CA TYR A 258 -6.80 18.97 -0.08
C TYR A 258 -8.12 19.69 0.26
N ALA A 259 -8.59 19.57 1.50
CA ALA A 259 -9.80 20.28 1.94
C ALA A 259 -9.58 21.79 2.01
N GLN A 260 -8.42 22.25 2.48
CA GLN A 260 -8.05 23.67 2.46
C GLN A 260 -8.05 24.23 1.02
N LYS A 261 -7.52 23.44 0.07
CA LYS A 261 -7.51 23.83 -1.35
C LYS A 261 -8.93 23.91 -1.92
N LEU A 262 -9.79 22.93 -1.62
CA LEU A 262 -11.21 22.95 -2.03
C LEU A 262 -11.96 24.10 -1.41
N ALA A 263 -11.74 24.42 -0.13
CA ALA A 263 -12.32 25.59 0.52
C ALA A 263 -11.90 26.89 -0.17
N ALA A 264 -10.61 27.04 -0.50
CA ALA A 264 -10.11 28.18 -1.26
C ALA A 264 -10.74 28.32 -2.66
N MET A 265 -10.93 27.21 -3.37
CA MET A 265 -11.63 27.18 -4.67
C MET A 265 -13.11 27.57 -4.54
N ALA A 266 -13.72 27.24 -3.41
CA ALA A 266 -15.14 27.48 -3.13
C ALA A 266 -15.43 28.80 -2.40
N ARG A 267 -14.49 29.74 -2.34
CA ARG A 267 -14.64 31.00 -1.57
C ARG A 267 -15.86 31.87 -1.95
N ASP A 268 -16.36 31.70 -3.18
CA ASP A 268 -17.55 32.39 -3.66
C ASP A 268 -18.84 31.61 -3.40
N VAL A 269 -18.78 30.45 -2.76
CA VAL A 269 -19.96 29.70 -2.28
C VAL A 269 -20.35 30.24 -0.92
N HIS A 270 -21.63 30.52 -0.74
CA HIS A 270 -22.13 31.19 0.46
C HIS A 270 -21.90 30.42 1.78
N HIS A 271 -21.99 29.08 1.70
CA HIS A 271 -21.74 28.20 2.84
C HIS A 271 -20.83 27.04 2.44
N VAL A 272 -19.64 26.94 3.04
CA VAL A 272 -18.70 25.83 2.91
C VAL A 272 -18.48 25.24 4.31
N TYR A 273 -18.90 24.00 4.51
CA TYR A 273 -18.84 23.30 5.79
C TYR A 273 -17.82 22.16 5.73
N LEU A 274 -16.95 22.07 6.75
CA LEU A 274 -15.98 21.02 6.91
C LEU A 274 -16.44 20.05 8.02
N HIS A 275 -16.50 18.76 7.66
CA HIS A 275 -16.71 17.64 8.56
C HIS A 275 -15.37 16.94 8.74
N LEU A 276 -14.84 16.90 9.95
CA LEU A 276 -13.48 16.39 10.18
C LEU A 276 -13.49 14.97 10.74
N ILE A 277 -12.69 14.11 10.14
CA ILE A 277 -12.33 12.80 10.70
C ILE A 277 -10.97 12.94 11.39
N LEU A 278 -10.96 12.82 12.72
CA LEU A 278 -9.74 12.87 13.52
C LEU A 278 -8.95 11.57 13.37
N ASP A 279 -7.69 11.66 12.99
CA ASP A 279 -6.88 10.49 12.64
C ASP A 279 -6.48 9.64 13.87
N GLY A 280 -5.76 10.18 14.82
CA GLY A 280 -5.28 9.46 16.01
C GLY A 280 -4.40 8.24 15.75
N ARG A 281 -3.96 8.02 14.49
CA ARG A 281 -3.05 6.93 14.10
C ARG A 281 -1.75 7.44 13.51
N SER A 282 -1.84 8.37 12.55
CA SER A 282 -0.67 8.99 11.90
C SER A 282 -0.38 10.39 12.47
N THR A 283 -1.15 10.82 13.45
CA THR A 283 -0.98 12.03 14.23
C THR A 283 -0.64 11.69 15.69
N GLU A 284 0.08 12.56 16.36
CA GLU A 284 0.41 12.39 17.77
C GLU A 284 -0.86 12.37 18.64
N ASN A 285 -0.88 11.51 19.65
CA ASN A 285 -2.00 11.43 20.57
C ASN A 285 -2.18 12.75 21.31
N GLY A 286 -3.43 13.29 21.32
CA GLY A 286 -3.74 14.55 21.95
C GLY A 286 -3.51 15.78 21.07
N SER A 287 -2.98 15.64 19.85
CA SER A 287 -2.71 16.78 18.94
C SER A 287 -3.94 17.32 18.20
N ALA A 288 -5.10 16.69 18.34
CA ALA A 288 -6.30 17.10 17.59
C ALA A 288 -6.72 18.57 17.86
N PRO A 289 -6.71 19.09 19.10
CA PRO A 289 -7.05 20.50 19.36
C PRO A 289 -6.14 21.47 18.60
N ASP A 290 -4.83 21.25 18.61
CA ASP A 290 -3.87 22.11 17.91
C ASP A 290 -4.06 22.07 16.39
N LEU A 291 -4.32 20.87 15.83
CA LEU A 291 -4.58 20.70 14.41
C LEU A 291 -5.91 21.36 13.97
N VAL A 292 -6.94 21.33 14.82
CA VAL A 292 -8.21 22.03 14.58
C VAL A 292 -7.97 23.54 14.58
N LEU A 293 -7.27 24.05 15.60
CA LEU A 293 -6.96 25.48 15.70
C LEU A 293 -6.13 25.98 14.49
N GLU A 294 -5.10 25.22 14.10
CA GLU A 294 -4.33 25.54 12.87
C GLU A 294 -5.23 25.62 11.63
N LEU A 295 -6.15 24.66 11.51
CA LEU A 295 -7.07 24.63 10.38
C LEU A 295 -8.04 25.82 10.40
N GLU A 296 -8.59 26.18 11.54
CA GLU A 296 -9.47 27.35 11.69
C GLU A 296 -8.78 28.64 11.27
N GLN A 297 -7.55 28.86 11.77
CA GLN A 297 -6.74 30.03 11.36
C GLN A 297 -6.49 30.05 9.85
N GLU A 298 -6.25 28.90 9.25
CA GLU A 298 -6.06 28.83 7.80
C GLU A 298 -7.37 29.09 7.02
N LEU A 299 -8.51 28.55 7.47
CA LEU A 299 -9.80 28.81 6.85
C LEU A 299 -10.21 30.28 6.95
N GLU A 300 -9.92 30.92 8.08
CA GLU A 300 -10.10 32.37 8.26
C GLU A 300 -9.23 33.15 7.28
N ARG A 301 -7.97 32.81 7.14
CA ARG A 301 -7.02 33.41 6.17
C ARG A 301 -7.50 33.23 4.72
N LEU A 302 -8.09 32.09 4.39
CA LEU A 302 -8.65 31.79 3.07
C LEU A 302 -9.98 32.52 2.83
N GLY A 303 -10.65 33.00 3.88
CA GLY A 303 -11.97 33.61 3.82
C GLY A 303 -13.08 32.64 3.40
N SER A 304 -12.89 31.32 3.65
CA SER A 304 -13.84 30.29 3.24
C SER A 304 -13.71 29.04 4.09
N GLY A 305 -14.86 28.47 4.43
CA GLY A 305 -14.96 27.22 5.18
C GLY A 305 -15.16 27.43 6.68
N VAL A 306 -16.05 26.61 7.26
CA VAL A 306 -16.31 26.56 8.71
C VAL A 306 -16.32 25.10 9.14
N ILE A 307 -15.60 24.76 10.20
CA ILE A 307 -15.64 23.44 10.81
C ILE A 307 -16.98 23.30 11.55
N VAL A 308 -17.74 22.27 11.21
CA VAL A 308 -19.09 22.06 11.79
C VAL A 308 -19.16 20.85 12.72
N ASP A 309 -18.33 19.85 12.50
CA ASP A 309 -18.18 18.71 13.40
C ASP A 309 -16.83 18.02 13.27
N CYS A 310 -16.49 17.25 14.30
CA CYS A 310 -15.29 16.41 14.37
C CYS A 310 -15.67 15.02 14.89
N VAL A 311 -15.30 13.98 14.18
CA VAL A 311 -15.56 12.59 14.61
C VAL A 311 -14.27 11.76 14.53
N GLY A 312 -14.00 10.98 15.57
CA GLY A 312 -12.84 10.10 15.60
C GLY A 312 -12.93 8.98 14.57
N ARG A 313 -11.79 8.64 13.93
CA ARG A 313 -11.72 7.56 12.93
C ARG A 313 -12.22 6.21 13.44
N GLY A 314 -12.03 5.91 14.72
CA GLY A 314 -12.50 4.66 15.35
C GLY A 314 -14.02 4.48 15.31
N LEU A 315 -14.79 5.57 15.05
CA LEU A 315 -16.22 5.51 14.85
C LEU A 315 -16.57 5.40 13.36
N VAL A 316 -16.12 6.34 12.54
CA VAL A 316 -16.57 6.43 11.14
C VAL A 316 -15.86 5.46 10.19
N LEU A 317 -14.69 4.96 10.56
CA LEU A 317 -13.91 4.01 9.77
C LEU A 317 -13.93 2.59 10.38
N ASP A 318 -14.98 2.25 11.14
CA ASP A 318 -15.15 0.90 11.66
C ASP A 318 -15.23 -0.12 10.50
N ARG A 319 -14.39 -1.17 10.56
CA ARG A 319 -14.33 -2.25 9.56
C ARG A 319 -14.79 -3.59 10.12
N ASP A 320 -15.18 -3.62 11.40
CA ASP A 320 -15.54 -4.84 12.14
C ASP A 320 -17.09 -5.05 12.18
N ARG A 321 -17.81 -4.34 11.28
CA ARG A 321 -19.28 -4.39 11.17
C ARG A 321 -20.00 -3.84 12.41
N ASN A 322 -19.35 -3.02 13.21
CA ASN A 322 -19.99 -2.31 14.33
C ASN A 322 -20.73 -1.06 13.82
N TYR A 323 -21.87 -1.29 13.18
CA TYR A 323 -22.65 -0.22 12.58
C TYR A 323 -23.15 0.82 13.60
N ALA A 324 -23.18 0.49 14.90
CA ALA A 324 -23.50 1.45 15.95
C ALA A 324 -22.45 2.56 16.05
N ASN A 325 -21.16 2.25 15.83
CA ASN A 325 -20.10 3.24 15.74
C ASN A 325 -20.28 4.15 14.53
N VAL A 326 -20.45 3.55 13.35
CA VAL A 326 -20.65 4.31 12.10
C VAL A 326 -21.89 5.19 12.19
N LYS A 327 -22.97 4.69 12.83
CA LYS A 327 -24.19 5.49 13.06
C LYS A 327 -23.92 6.74 13.90
N ARG A 328 -23.08 6.69 14.92
CA ARG A 328 -22.73 7.87 15.71
C ARG A 328 -22.07 8.95 14.85
N GLY A 329 -21.17 8.56 13.95
CA GLY A 329 -20.58 9.47 12.98
C GLY A 329 -21.61 10.07 12.01
N TYR A 330 -22.49 9.23 11.51
CA TYR A 330 -23.61 9.69 10.66
C TYR A 330 -24.53 10.68 11.40
N ASP A 331 -24.92 10.37 12.63
CA ASP A 331 -25.79 11.23 13.42
C ASP A 331 -25.14 12.60 13.72
N ALA A 332 -23.83 12.63 13.95
CA ALA A 332 -23.09 13.89 14.12
C ALA A 332 -23.12 14.73 12.84
N MET A 333 -22.73 14.15 11.70
CA MET A 333 -22.59 14.87 10.43
C MET A 333 -23.94 15.26 9.81
N VAL A 334 -25.00 14.45 9.97
CA VAL A 334 -26.27 14.63 9.26
C VAL A 334 -27.36 15.23 10.16
N LEU A 335 -27.35 14.86 11.43
CA LEU A 335 -28.40 15.26 12.38
C LEU A 335 -27.91 16.28 13.42
N GLY A 336 -26.60 16.58 13.44
CA GLY A 336 -26.00 17.45 14.46
C GLY A 336 -26.10 16.91 15.89
N ILE A 337 -26.14 15.56 16.02
CA ILE A 337 -26.24 14.90 17.33
C ILE A 337 -24.84 14.60 17.84
N GLY A 338 -24.44 15.29 18.90
CA GLY A 338 -23.12 15.14 19.52
C GLY A 338 -22.97 16.02 20.73
N GLU A 339 -21.79 16.01 21.34
CA GLU A 339 -21.44 16.99 22.37
C GLU A 339 -21.10 18.31 21.71
N SER A 340 -21.73 19.39 22.19
CA SER A 340 -21.45 20.75 21.70
C SER A 340 -20.45 21.41 22.64
N TYR A 341 -19.35 21.87 22.08
CA TYR A 341 -18.38 22.68 22.82
C TYR A 341 -18.51 24.11 22.33
N PRO A 342 -18.85 25.08 23.23
CA PRO A 342 -18.81 26.48 22.89
C PRO A 342 -17.38 26.86 22.55
N PHE A 343 -17.19 27.47 21.40
CA PHE A 343 -15.90 28.04 21.00
C PHE A 343 -15.67 29.29 21.88
N GLU A 344 -14.79 29.17 22.87
CA GLU A 344 -14.24 30.35 23.53
C GLU A 344 -13.05 30.83 22.71
N GLY A 345 -13.28 31.85 21.87
CA GLY A 345 -12.29 32.47 21.01
C GLY A 345 -11.15 33.15 21.76
#